data_5a54b58c0628d512f2d8521707c60d1c
#
_entry.id   5a54b58c0628d512f2d8521707c60d1c
#
_cell.length_a   1.000
_cell.length_b   1.000
_cell.length_c   1.000
_cell.angle_alpha   90.00
_cell.angle_beta   90.00
_cell.angle_gamma   90.00
#
_symmetry.space_group_name_H-M   'P 1'
#
loop_
_entity.id
_entity.type
_entity.pdbx_description
1 polymer ?
#
loop_
_entity_poly.entity_id
_entity_poly.type
_entity_poly.pdbx_seq_one_letter_code
_entity_poly.pdbx_strand_id
1 'polypeptide(L)'
;MNPHMAEDITVLEQYLTYNPTGTRSMAKPYRTVSTSSGNPVVYLTVPRIRKGLKSTTDSGRTQREIIEQVLHPFASEVRQLYFDYLHPCFPILDEKTFQNIWQKDNKRLSSTLVCDLYASALLFWKRSAALSQHPRPDLNFIWNLAVAALQDDFMGPSISTVHAALLDMIGRPVGAVTGNIVNTGRVVTLAQSLGLHRDPSSWEATAHEKHVRIRLWWGVLIHDHWSSIGHGIPPSINPNYYDVPLVTSDMVATPGMSESYRMTTSTFVHLCKLTRILGDILPHVYALRLDTDEMWRSLRKIKCALDDWAVALPTYLMLKDQPITPLVNGSSNLWFAYLSIKLMIRRLAFKATIKETAHSSEGRQYRLSELRETCCEVIDFTTALTEAQLQEFWLPYTSYLLVTAATILLRCTVECGDIATKRSCVVKLISFRDRLRKASDESGWDLADFCLERCDEPIQKFADALQLSSQEIQTGTSEARSILPPAEIPQQHVTEMPTGDSGPLSEIFLSVDSLEYPWGDVWDIFDDARPI
;
A
#
# COMPACT_ATOMS: atom_id res chain seq x y z
N MET A 1 -1.90 11.12 -26.19
CA MET A 1 -2.07 10.73 -27.63
C MET A 1 -1.28 9.46 -27.84
N ASN A 2 -1.67 8.61 -28.80
CA ASN A 2 -0.92 7.40 -29.15
C ASN A 2 0.50 7.80 -29.60
N PRO A 3 1.59 7.12 -29.19
CA PRO A 3 2.97 7.45 -29.57
C PRO A 3 3.18 7.61 -31.07
N HIS A 4 2.62 6.71 -31.90
CA HIS A 4 2.72 6.82 -33.36
C HIS A 4 2.07 8.09 -33.91
N MET A 5 0.88 8.46 -33.41
CA MET A 5 0.26 9.74 -33.78
C MET A 5 1.07 10.95 -33.30
N ALA A 6 1.77 10.83 -32.17
CA ALA A 6 2.64 11.90 -31.69
C ALA A 6 3.84 12.11 -32.61
N GLU A 7 4.42 11.04 -33.14
CA GLU A 7 5.49 11.10 -34.15
C GLU A 7 4.99 11.76 -35.44
N ASP A 8 3.84 11.33 -35.97
CA ASP A 8 3.22 11.92 -37.17
C ASP A 8 2.95 13.42 -37.01
N ILE A 9 2.42 13.84 -35.85
CA ILE A 9 2.16 15.25 -35.55
C ILE A 9 3.47 16.03 -35.47
N THR A 10 4.52 15.49 -34.89
CA THR A 10 5.82 16.15 -34.81
C THR A 10 6.38 16.40 -36.20
N VAL A 11 6.27 15.44 -37.12
CA VAL A 11 6.67 15.60 -38.53
C VAL A 11 5.81 16.66 -39.24
N LEU A 12 4.49 16.61 -39.04
CA LEU A 12 3.56 17.59 -39.63
C LEU A 12 3.81 19.01 -39.11
N GLU A 13 4.13 19.19 -37.82
CA GLU A 13 4.46 20.49 -37.26
C GLU A 13 5.73 21.08 -37.89
N GLN A 14 6.77 20.27 -38.08
CA GLN A 14 7.99 20.70 -38.75
C GLN A 14 7.71 21.17 -40.17
N TYR A 15 6.82 20.48 -40.89
CA TYR A 15 6.44 20.84 -42.26
C TYR A 15 5.57 22.11 -42.29
N LEU A 16 4.59 22.25 -41.38
CA LEU A 16 3.66 23.39 -41.36
C LEU A 16 4.31 24.69 -40.85
N THR A 17 5.32 24.62 -40.02
CA THR A 17 6.09 25.81 -39.59
C THR A 17 6.96 26.37 -40.71
N TYR A 18 7.20 25.66 -41.76
CA TYR A 18 8.00 26.11 -42.91
C TYR A 18 7.18 26.91 -43.95
N ASN A 19 5.88 27.15 -43.75
CA ASN A 19 5.03 27.88 -44.69
C ASN A 19 4.87 29.36 -44.26
N PRO A 20 5.47 30.33 -45.04
CA PRO A 20 5.51 31.76 -44.61
C PRO A 20 4.24 32.56 -44.92
N THR A 21 3.12 31.95 -45.23
CA THR A 21 1.86 32.66 -45.49
C THR A 21 1.09 32.91 -44.19
N GLY A 22 1.19 34.16 -43.69
CA GLY A 22 0.62 34.65 -42.45
C GLY A 22 -0.89 34.58 -42.34
N THR A 23 -1.43 33.43 -42.03
CA THR A 23 -2.80 33.25 -41.57
C THR A 23 -2.81 33.02 -40.05
N ARG A 24 -3.73 33.72 -39.34
CA ARG A 24 -3.92 33.68 -37.89
C ARG A 24 -3.82 32.25 -37.40
N SER A 25 -2.88 32.01 -36.48
CA SER A 25 -2.74 30.76 -35.74
C SER A 25 -4.06 30.44 -35.03
N MET A 26 -4.82 29.53 -35.59
CA MET A 26 -5.89 28.86 -34.81
C MET A 26 -5.21 28.16 -33.61
N ALA A 27 -5.78 28.27 -32.42
CA ALA A 27 -5.28 27.58 -31.25
C ALA A 27 -5.12 26.10 -31.59
N LYS A 28 -3.87 25.62 -31.55
CA LYS A 28 -3.57 24.22 -31.90
C LYS A 28 -4.35 23.30 -30.96
N PRO A 29 -5.04 22.27 -31.47
CA PRO A 29 -5.80 21.34 -30.64
C PRO A 29 -4.91 20.40 -29.81
N TYR A 30 -3.61 20.51 -29.95
CA TYR A 30 -2.61 19.69 -29.24
C TYR A 30 -1.41 20.54 -28.81
N ARG A 31 -0.73 20.05 -27.77
CA ARG A 31 0.49 20.66 -27.23
C ARG A 31 1.58 19.60 -27.18
N THR A 32 2.69 19.82 -27.88
CA THR A 32 3.89 19.02 -27.77
C THR A 32 4.68 19.46 -26.54
N VAL A 33 5.01 18.55 -25.63
CA VAL A 33 5.78 18.84 -24.41
C VAL A 33 7.18 18.25 -24.44
N SER A 34 7.42 17.27 -25.32
CA SER A 34 8.73 16.70 -25.58
C SER A 34 8.83 16.29 -27.04
N THR A 35 9.95 16.65 -27.66
CA THR A 35 10.32 16.26 -29.03
C THR A 35 11.45 15.24 -29.05
N SER A 36 11.71 14.54 -27.93
CA SER A 36 12.75 13.49 -27.85
C SER A 36 12.63 12.52 -29.00
N SER A 37 13.72 12.34 -29.74
CA SER A 37 13.76 11.37 -30.84
C SER A 37 13.43 9.97 -30.34
N GLY A 38 12.37 9.39 -30.89
CA GLY A 38 11.91 8.03 -30.58
C GLY A 38 10.75 7.93 -29.59
N ASN A 39 10.37 9.00 -28.88
CA ASN A 39 9.21 8.96 -27.98
C ASN A 39 8.62 10.36 -27.69
N PRO A 40 8.08 11.07 -28.69
CA PRO A 40 7.51 12.40 -28.49
C PRO A 40 6.24 12.32 -27.61
N VAL A 41 6.06 13.33 -26.75
CA VAL A 41 4.88 13.44 -25.88
C VAL A 41 4.00 14.58 -26.34
N VAL A 42 2.82 14.27 -26.84
CA VAL A 42 1.84 15.22 -27.36
C VAL A 42 0.51 15.06 -26.63
N TYR A 43 -0.03 16.14 -26.10
CA TYR A 43 -1.34 16.18 -25.45
C TYR A 43 -2.37 16.83 -26.35
N LEU A 44 -3.58 16.26 -26.36
CA LEU A 44 -4.77 16.96 -26.87
C LEU A 44 -5.22 18.01 -25.85
N THR A 45 -5.42 19.24 -26.33
CA THR A 45 -6.04 20.28 -25.52
C THR A 45 -7.56 20.10 -25.62
N VAL A 46 -8.17 19.58 -24.56
CA VAL A 46 -9.63 19.41 -24.47
C VAL A 46 -10.18 20.31 -23.34
N PRO A 47 -11.39 20.92 -23.53
CA PRO A 47 -12.03 21.64 -22.44
C PRO A 47 -12.29 20.70 -21.25
N ARG A 48 -11.92 21.12 -20.04
CA ARG A 48 -12.20 20.36 -18.81
C ARG A 48 -13.69 20.10 -18.64
N ILE A 49 -14.50 21.09 -18.98
CA ILE A 49 -15.96 21.03 -18.87
C ILE A 49 -16.54 21.15 -20.27
N ARG A 50 -17.35 20.16 -20.68
CA ARG A 50 -18.09 20.21 -21.94
C ARG A 50 -19.46 20.86 -21.73
N LYS A 51 -19.87 21.69 -22.70
CA LYS A 51 -21.21 22.28 -22.70
C LYS A 51 -22.29 21.20 -22.64
N GLY A 52 -23.17 21.27 -21.64
CA GLY A 52 -24.25 20.30 -21.44
C GLY A 52 -23.97 19.20 -20.40
N LEU A 53 -22.74 19.04 -19.91
CA LEU A 53 -22.48 18.19 -18.74
C LEU A 53 -22.86 18.92 -17.45
N LYS A 54 -23.56 18.20 -16.56
CA LYS A 54 -23.83 18.66 -15.18
C LYS A 54 -22.57 18.54 -14.34
N SER A 55 -21.51 19.27 -14.66
CA SER A 55 -20.34 19.34 -13.80
C SER A 55 -20.28 20.72 -13.15
N THR A 56 -20.05 20.77 -11.87
CA THR A 56 -19.82 22.00 -11.13
C THR A 56 -18.44 22.55 -11.45
N THR A 57 -18.30 23.86 -11.43
CA THR A 57 -16.97 24.51 -11.62
C THR A 57 -16.02 24.23 -10.47
N ASP A 58 -16.54 23.85 -9.30
CA ASP A 58 -15.80 23.50 -8.09
C ASP A 58 -16.49 22.31 -7.42
N SER A 59 -16.10 21.12 -7.88
CA SER A 59 -16.59 19.86 -7.30
C SER A 59 -16.17 19.78 -5.83
N GLY A 60 -17.09 19.28 -4.98
CA GLY A 60 -16.81 19.12 -3.55
C GLY A 60 -16.92 20.40 -2.70
N ARG A 61 -17.34 21.53 -3.26
CA ARG A 61 -17.45 22.79 -2.50
C ARG A 61 -18.36 22.68 -1.28
N THR A 62 -19.56 22.14 -1.48
CA THR A 62 -20.53 21.97 -0.38
C THR A 62 -19.99 21.01 0.69
N GLN A 63 -19.37 19.91 0.27
CA GLN A 63 -18.76 18.94 1.16
C GLN A 63 -17.63 19.57 1.98
N ARG A 64 -16.77 20.37 1.34
CA ARG A 64 -15.72 21.13 2.01
C ARG A 64 -16.27 22.09 3.07
N GLU A 65 -17.31 22.85 2.73
CA GLU A 65 -17.95 23.79 3.65
C GLU A 65 -18.53 23.06 4.89
N ILE A 66 -19.15 21.88 4.68
CA ILE A 66 -19.63 21.05 5.78
C ILE A 66 -18.48 20.53 6.65
N ILE A 67 -17.42 19.99 6.02
CA ILE A 67 -16.24 19.49 6.74
C ILE A 67 -15.61 20.61 7.57
N GLU A 68 -15.40 21.79 6.98
CA GLU A 68 -14.82 22.95 7.68
C GLU A 68 -15.72 23.40 8.86
N GLN A 69 -17.04 23.30 8.76
CA GLN A 69 -17.97 23.56 9.87
C GLN A 69 -17.81 22.52 11.00
N VAL A 70 -17.73 21.24 10.66
CA VAL A 70 -17.55 20.15 11.64
C VAL A 70 -16.21 20.27 12.35
N LEU A 71 -15.17 20.69 11.62
CA LEU A 71 -13.83 20.85 12.18
C LEU A 71 -13.64 22.16 12.96
N HIS A 72 -14.58 23.12 12.89
CA HIS A 72 -14.44 24.38 13.59
C HIS A 72 -14.39 24.18 15.12
N PRO A 73 -13.45 24.85 15.85
CA PRO A 73 -12.46 25.83 15.37
C PRO A 73 -11.11 25.22 14.91
N PHE A 74 -10.98 23.91 14.83
CA PHE A 74 -9.71 23.16 14.69
C PHE A 74 -9.27 22.90 13.22
N ALA A 75 -9.95 23.44 12.23
CA ALA A 75 -9.64 23.15 10.83
C ALA A 75 -8.18 23.50 10.44
N SER A 76 -7.61 24.54 11.07
CA SER A 76 -6.21 24.94 10.85
C SER A 76 -5.24 23.90 11.40
N GLU A 77 -5.49 23.41 12.60
CA GLU A 77 -4.70 22.38 13.27
C GLU A 77 -4.77 21.05 12.52
N VAL A 78 -5.97 20.67 12.06
CA VAL A 78 -6.14 19.44 11.24
C VAL A 78 -5.36 19.54 9.93
N ARG A 79 -5.40 20.68 9.24
CA ARG A 79 -4.58 20.89 8.05
C ARG A 79 -3.08 20.77 8.37
N GLN A 80 -2.64 21.31 9.52
CA GLN A 80 -1.25 21.21 9.95
C GLN A 80 -0.84 19.76 10.22
N LEU A 81 -1.71 18.92 10.80
CA LEU A 81 -1.45 17.49 10.98
C LEU A 81 -1.10 16.78 9.66
N TYR A 82 -1.76 17.16 8.55
CA TYR A 82 -1.43 16.61 7.25
C TYR A 82 0.04 16.89 6.88
N PHE A 83 0.48 18.13 7.01
CA PHE A 83 1.85 18.51 6.67
C PHE A 83 2.89 18.02 7.66
N ASP A 84 2.54 17.83 8.93
CA ASP A 84 3.46 17.35 9.95
C ASP A 84 3.65 15.83 9.92
N TYR A 85 2.59 15.08 9.61
CA TYR A 85 2.62 13.61 9.78
C TYR A 85 2.40 12.81 8.50
N LEU A 86 1.48 13.21 7.61
CA LEU A 86 1.22 12.45 6.39
C LEU A 86 2.13 12.87 5.26
N HIS A 87 2.17 14.15 4.96
CA HIS A 87 2.92 14.69 3.82
C HIS A 87 4.42 14.30 3.83
N PRO A 88 5.14 14.29 4.96
CA PRO A 88 6.54 13.87 4.95
C PRO A 88 6.73 12.41 4.53
N CYS A 89 5.79 11.52 4.88
CA CYS A 89 5.83 10.10 4.53
C CYS A 89 5.28 9.81 3.12
N PHE A 90 4.44 10.72 2.58
CA PHE A 90 3.81 10.56 1.27
C PHE A 90 3.72 11.93 0.54
N PRO A 91 4.87 12.51 0.10
CA PRO A 91 5.00 13.88 -0.35
C PRO A 91 4.52 14.08 -1.79
N ILE A 92 3.24 13.77 -2.07
CA ILE A 92 2.64 13.91 -3.40
C ILE A 92 2.26 15.34 -3.75
N LEU A 93 2.02 16.20 -2.76
CA LEU A 93 1.73 17.61 -2.96
C LEU A 93 3.02 18.46 -3.02
N ASP A 94 2.87 19.68 -3.51
CA ASP A 94 3.84 20.75 -3.26
C ASP A 94 3.38 21.64 -2.12
N GLU A 95 3.95 21.42 -0.94
CA GLU A 95 3.60 22.15 0.28
C GLU A 95 3.72 23.66 0.10
N LYS A 96 4.83 24.14 -0.46
CA LYS A 96 5.07 25.58 -0.63
C LYS A 96 4.03 26.23 -1.52
N THR A 97 3.71 25.62 -2.65
CA THR A 97 2.67 26.12 -3.56
C THR A 97 1.29 26.04 -2.90
N PHE A 98 0.98 24.94 -2.22
CA PHE A 98 -0.28 24.78 -1.50
C PHE A 98 -0.46 25.88 -0.45
N GLN A 99 0.53 26.10 0.42
CA GLN A 99 0.47 27.13 1.47
C GLN A 99 0.37 28.54 0.89
N ASN A 100 1.09 28.85 -0.18
CA ASN A 100 0.99 30.14 -0.87
C ASN A 100 -0.41 30.40 -1.43
N ILE A 101 -1.04 29.39 -2.06
CA ILE A 101 -2.40 29.52 -2.58
C ILE A 101 -3.38 29.64 -1.42
N TRP A 102 -3.21 28.83 -0.36
CA TRP A 102 -4.05 28.88 0.83
C TRP A 102 -4.10 30.26 1.47
N GLN A 103 -2.94 30.90 1.62
CA GLN A 103 -2.83 32.24 2.23
C GLN A 103 -3.39 33.37 1.35
N LYS A 104 -3.24 33.25 0.02
CA LYS A 104 -3.67 34.30 -0.91
C LYS A 104 -5.15 34.20 -1.27
N ASP A 105 -5.59 33.02 -1.65
CA ASP A 105 -6.97 32.74 -2.08
C ASP A 105 -7.22 31.22 -2.04
N ASN A 106 -7.69 30.72 -0.91
CA ASN A 106 -7.93 29.30 -0.69
C ASN A 106 -9.04 28.72 -1.58
N LYS A 107 -9.86 29.58 -2.20
CA LYS A 107 -10.90 29.15 -3.15
C LYS A 107 -10.32 28.65 -4.48
N ARG A 108 -9.05 28.94 -4.75
CA ARG A 108 -8.35 28.42 -5.95
C ARG A 108 -7.86 26.99 -5.77
N LEU A 109 -7.82 26.47 -4.55
CA LEU A 109 -7.55 25.06 -4.30
C LEU A 109 -8.77 24.23 -4.64
N SER A 110 -8.57 23.06 -5.23
CA SER A 110 -9.64 22.09 -5.45
C SER A 110 -10.32 21.75 -4.12
N SER A 111 -11.63 21.96 -4.03
CA SER A 111 -12.39 21.65 -2.83
C SER A 111 -12.37 20.16 -2.52
N THR A 112 -12.40 19.30 -3.54
CA THR A 112 -12.22 17.84 -3.40
C THR A 112 -10.88 17.50 -2.76
N LEU A 113 -9.78 18.07 -3.26
CA LEU A 113 -8.46 17.84 -2.65
C LEU A 113 -8.42 18.26 -1.17
N VAL A 114 -9.06 19.38 -0.82
CA VAL A 114 -9.11 19.86 0.57
C VAL A 114 -9.94 18.92 1.44
N CYS A 115 -11.05 18.35 0.93
CA CYS A 115 -11.84 17.35 1.64
C CYS A 115 -11.00 16.12 2.00
N ASP A 116 -10.29 15.56 1.02
CA ASP A 116 -9.46 14.36 1.23
C ASP A 116 -8.23 14.65 2.10
N LEU A 117 -7.67 15.88 2.02
CA LEU A 117 -6.61 16.32 2.92
C LEU A 117 -7.09 16.34 4.38
N TYR A 118 -8.25 16.92 4.67
CA TYR A 118 -8.80 16.92 6.02
C TYR A 118 -9.11 15.50 6.49
N ALA A 119 -9.78 14.70 5.67
CA ALA A 119 -10.15 13.34 6.01
C ALA A 119 -8.93 12.48 6.35
N SER A 120 -7.88 12.53 5.52
CA SER A 120 -6.64 11.78 5.75
C SER A 120 -5.85 12.30 6.97
N ALA A 121 -5.89 13.60 7.25
CA ALA A 121 -5.25 14.19 8.42
C ALA A 121 -5.86 13.73 9.75
N LEU A 122 -7.16 13.41 9.79
CA LEU A 122 -7.85 12.94 10.99
C LEU A 122 -7.30 11.63 11.55
N LEU A 123 -6.58 10.85 10.74
CA LEU A 123 -5.87 9.64 11.20
C LEU A 123 -4.84 9.98 12.30
N PHE A 124 -4.30 11.20 12.28
CA PHE A 124 -3.27 11.68 13.20
C PHE A 124 -3.84 12.55 14.34
N TRP A 125 -5.16 12.55 14.59
CA TRP A 125 -5.83 13.38 15.59
C TRP A 125 -5.17 13.30 16.97
N LYS A 126 -4.84 12.07 17.41
CA LYS A 126 -4.21 11.83 18.72
C LYS A 126 -2.77 12.34 18.81
N ARG A 127 -2.12 12.68 17.68
CA ARG A 127 -0.74 13.20 17.63
C ARG A 127 -0.64 14.68 17.99
N SER A 128 -1.72 15.43 17.89
CA SER A 128 -1.74 16.83 18.32
C SER A 128 -2.06 16.94 19.81
N ALA A 129 -1.21 17.65 20.56
CA ALA A 129 -1.46 17.90 21.98
C ALA A 129 -2.76 18.69 22.22
N ALA A 130 -3.12 19.60 21.30
CA ALA A 130 -4.36 20.36 21.37
C ALA A 130 -5.57 19.49 21.02
N LEU A 131 -5.53 18.78 19.87
CA LEU A 131 -6.67 18.01 19.38
C LEU A 131 -6.95 16.76 20.21
N SER A 132 -5.92 16.13 20.78
CA SER A 132 -6.06 14.93 21.63
C SER A 132 -6.93 15.15 22.88
N GLN A 133 -7.10 16.41 23.30
CA GLN A 133 -7.98 16.80 24.43
C GLN A 133 -9.46 16.87 24.03
N HIS A 134 -9.76 16.75 22.74
CA HIS A 134 -11.10 16.84 22.19
C HIS A 134 -11.50 15.52 21.51
N PRO A 135 -12.81 15.19 21.50
CA PRO A 135 -13.28 14.03 20.75
C PRO A 135 -12.99 14.21 19.25
N ARG A 136 -12.45 13.18 18.64
CA ARG A 136 -12.26 13.17 17.18
C ARG A 136 -13.62 13.18 16.49
N PRO A 137 -13.83 14.00 15.43
CA PRO A 137 -15.02 13.93 14.60
C PRO A 137 -15.26 12.52 14.05
N ASP A 138 -16.51 12.20 13.73
CA ASP A 138 -16.84 10.92 13.10
C ASP A 138 -16.11 10.79 11.77
N LEU A 139 -15.17 9.85 11.74
CA LEU A 139 -14.30 9.61 10.57
C LEU A 139 -15.13 9.14 9.36
N ASN A 140 -16.12 8.28 9.57
CA ASN A 140 -16.98 7.78 8.48
C ASN A 140 -17.81 8.90 7.86
N PHE A 141 -18.33 9.81 8.68
CA PHE A 141 -19.07 10.97 8.18
C PHE A 141 -18.20 11.85 7.29
N ILE A 142 -16.99 12.18 7.75
CA ILE A 142 -16.04 13.00 6.97
C ILE A 142 -15.62 12.29 5.68
N TRP A 143 -15.34 10.98 5.74
CA TRP A 143 -14.99 10.20 4.56
C TRP A 143 -16.12 10.13 3.55
N ASN A 144 -17.36 9.94 3.97
CA ASN A 144 -18.50 9.94 3.06
C ASN A 144 -18.61 11.27 2.28
N LEU A 145 -18.32 12.40 2.94
CA LEU A 145 -18.29 13.70 2.27
C LEU A 145 -17.14 13.80 1.27
N ALA A 146 -15.92 13.36 1.64
CA ALA A 146 -14.76 13.37 0.76
C ALA A 146 -14.97 12.47 -0.47
N VAL A 147 -15.49 11.26 -0.26
CA VAL A 147 -15.85 10.32 -1.34
C VAL A 147 -16.86 10.92 -2.29
N ALA A 148 -17.92 11.57 -1.78
CA ALA A 148 -18.93 12.23 -2.63
C ALA A 148 -18.29 13.35 -3.47
N ALA A 149 -17.42 14.17 -2.88
CA ALA A 149 -16.69 15.21 -3.58
C ALA A 149 -15.79 14.63 -4.69
N LEU A 150 -15.08 13.52 -4.40
CA LEU A 150 -14.22 12.85 -5.37
C LEU A 150 -15.01 12.25 -6.53
N GLN A 151 -16.17 11.64 -6.28
CA GLN A 151 -17.03 11.11 -7.33
C GLN A 151 -17.47 12.22 -8.31
N ASP A 152 -17.86 13.36 -7.80
CA ASP A 152 -18.25 14.52 -8.63
C ASP A 152 -17.06 15.06 -9.44
N ASP A 153 -15.85 15.10 -8.85
CA ASP A 153 -14.65 15.62 -9.51
C ASP A 153 -14.20 14.74 -10.69
N PHE A 154 -14.49 13.44 -10.66
CA PHE A 154 -14.22 12.56 -11.79
C PHE A 154 -15.06 12.87 -13.05
N MET A 155 -16.07 13.72 -12.96
CA MET A 155 -16.81 14.21 -14.15
C MET A 155 -16.01 15.23 -14.97
N GLY A 156 -15.04 15.90 -14.35
CA GLY A 156 -14.12 16.83 -15.03
C GLY A 156 -12.72 16.76 -14.40
N PRO A 157 -12.03 15.60 -14.50
CA PRO A 157 -10.86 15.32 -13.71
C PRO A 157 -9.64 16.14 -14.15
N SER A 158 -8.72 16.35 -13.21
CA SER A 158 -7.46 17.05 -13.40
C SER A 158 -6.34 16.41 -12.56
N ILE A 159 -5.16 17.02 -12.54
CA ILE A 159 -4.06 16.57 -11.66
C ILE A 159 -4.49 16.63 -10.18
N SER A 160 -5.28 17.64 -9.77
CA SER A 160 -5.79 17.71 -8.39
C SER A 160 -6.72 16.54 -8.05
N THR A 161 -7.44 15.99 -9.01
CA THR A 161 -8.24 14.77 -8.83
C THR A 161 -7.36 13.55 -8.52
N VAL A 162 -6.19 13.45 -9.17
CA VAL A 162 -5.22 12.38 -8.84
C VAL A 162 -4.70 12.53 -7.41
N HIS A 163 -4.33 13.75 -7.00
CA HIS A 163 -3.93 14.02 -5.62
C HIS A 163 -5.01 13.63 -4.61
N ALA A 164 -6.25 14.09 -4.83
CA ALA A 164 -7.38 13.79 -3.97
C ALA A 164 -7.62 12.28 -3.85
N ALA A 165 -7.64 11.57 -4.98
CA ALA A 165 -7.87 10.14 -5.00
C ALA A 165 -6.76 9.32 -4.32
N LEU A 166 -5.49 9.77 -4.38
CA LEU A 166 -4.41 9.13 -3.64
C LEU A 166 -4.57 9.32 -2.13
N LEU A 167 -5.01 10.51 -1.69
CA LEU A 167 -5.31 10.78 -0.27
C LEU A 167 -6.54 10.00 0.21
N ASP A 168 -7.59 9.92 -0.61
CA ASP A 168 -8.77 9.09 -0.36
C ASP A 168 -8.37 7.63 -0.08
N MET A 169 -7.52 7.05 -0.91
CA MET A 169 -7.06 5.67 -0.74
C MET A 169 -6.19 5.45 0.51
N ILE A 170 -5.49 6.48 1.03
CA ILE A 170 -4.70 6.36 2.27
C ILE A 170 -5.60 6.27 3.49
N GLY A 171 -6.62 7.08 3.55
CA GLY A 171 -7.40 7.26 4.76
C GLY A 171 -8.80 6.63 4.73
N ARG A 172 -9.20 6.04 3.60
CA ARG A 172 -10.49 5.37 3.49
C ARG A 172 -10.55 4.16 4.44
N PRO A 173 -11.67 3.94 5.14
CA PRO A 173 -11.84 2.77 5.97
C PRO A 173 -11.49 1.47 5.23
N VAL A 174 -10.76 0.61 5.88
CA VAL A 174 -10.24 -0.64 5.28
C VAL A 174 -11.36 -1.54 4.77
N GLY A 175 -12.52 -1.53 5.43
CA GLY A 175 -13.70 -2.31 5.03
C GLY A 175 -14.30 -1.93 3.67
N ALA A 176 -13.91 -0.80 3.07
CA ALA A 176 -14.43 -0.38 1.76
C ALA A 176 -13.67 -1.03 0.58
N VAL A 177 -13.47 -2.34 0.62
CA VAL A 177 -12.59 -3.12 -0.29
C VAL A 177 -12.89 -2.86 -1.76
N THR A 178 -14.12 -3.08 -2.21
CA THR A 178 -14.52 -2.91 -3.62
C THR A 178 -14.31 -1.47 -4.10
N GLY A 179 -14.67 -0.49 -3.27
CA GLY A 179 -14.46 0.92 -3.57
C GLY A 179 -12.98 1.26 -3.73
N ASN A 180 -12.12 0.72 -2.88
CA ASN A 180 -10.67 0.93 -2.95
C ASN A 180 -10.06 0.33 -4.22
N ILE A 181 -10.49 -0.89 -4.59
CA ILE A 181 -10.07 -1.56 -5.83
C ILE A 181 -10.43 -0.74 -7.06
N VAL A 182 -11.71 -0.33 -7.17
CA VAL A 182 -12.21 0.45 -8.31
C VAL A 182 -11.50 1.80 -8.39
N ASN A 183 -11.32 2.48 -7.27
CA ASN A 183 -10.63 3.77 -7.24
C ASN A 183 -9.17 3.64 -7.68
N THR A 184 -8.46 2.59 -7.27
CA THR A 184 -7.09 2.34 -7.73
C THR A 184 -7.03 2.27 -9.26
N GLY A 185 -7.89 1.48 -9.90
CA GLY A 185 -7.95 1.39 -11.37
C GLY A 185 -8.30 2.72 -12.05
N ARG A 186 -9.25 3.48 -11.49
CA ARG A 186 -9.64 4.82 -11.99
C ARG A 186 -8.47 5.80 -11.93
N VAL A 187 -7.73 5.80 -10.84
CA VAL A 187 -6.57 6.68 -10.65
C VAL A 187 -5.45 6.34 -11.61
N VAL A 188 -5.15 5.06 -11.82
CA VAL A 188 -4.16 4.61 -12.81
C VAL A 188 -4.53 5.12 -14.20
N THR A 189 -5.77 4.88 -14.64
CA THR A 189 -6.25 5.32 -15.95
C THR A 189 -6.20 6.84 -16.10
N LEU A 190 -6.60 7.58 -15.07
CA LEU A 190 -6.53 9.04 -15.07
C LEU A 190 -5.08 9.53 -15.13
N ALA A 191 -4.19 8.98 -14.32
CA ALA A 191 -2.78 9.36 -14.29
C ALA A 191 -2.09 9.12 -15.65
N GLN A 192 -2.40 7.99 -16.30
CA GLN A 192 -1.94 7.71 -17.66
C GLN A 192 -2.50 8.69 -18.68
N SER A 193 -3.79 9.02 -18.61
CA SER A 193 -4.42 9.99 -19.51
C SER A 193 -3.84 11.41 -19.37
N LEU A 194 -3.37 11.76 -18.17
CA LEU A 194 -2.69 13.03 -17.88
C LEU A 194 -1.17 12.97 -18.16
N GLY A 195 -0.66 11.84 -18.64
CA GLY A 195 0.74 11.63 -19.00
C GLY A 195 1.69 11.58 -17.82
N LEU A 196 1.20 11.30 -16.60
CA LEU A 196 2.06 11.17 -15.43
C LEU A 196 2.99 9.96 -15.52
N HIS A 197 2.65 8.96 -16.33
CA HIS A 197 3.46 7.76 -16.58
C HIS A 197 4.69 8.02 -17.45
N ARG A 198 4.88 9.24 -17.94
CA ARG A 198 5.99 9.61 -18.82
C ARG A 198 7.03 10.45 -18.08
N ASP A 199 8.31 10.16 -18.34
CA ASP A 199 9.43 10.90 -17.77
C ASP A 199 9.38 12.38 -18.17
N PRO A 200 9.22 13.31 -17.21
CA PRO A 200 9.17 14.74 -17.49
C PRO A 200 10.55 15.40 -17.61
N SER A 201 11.66 14.66 -17.50
CA SER A 201 13.01 15.23 -17.40
C SER A 201 13.36 16.12 -18.59
N SER A 202 12.90 15.76 -19.79
CA SER A 202 13.14 16.54 -21.03
C SER A 202 12.07 17.60 -21.31
N TRP A 203 11.04 17.75 -20.45
CA TRP A 203 9.94 18.66 -20.73
C TRP A 203 10.34 20.12 -20.47
N GLU A 204 9.71 21.06 -21.19
CA GLU A 204 9.78 22.49 -20.93
C GLU A 204 8.93 22.86 -19.70
N ALA A 205 9.38 22.45 -18.52
CA ALA A 205 8.74 22.67 -17.23
C ALA A 205 9.80 22.99 -16.18
N THR A 206 9.39 23.62 -15.07
CA THR A 206 10.30 23.87 -13.96
C THR A 206 10.74 22.55 -13.32
N ALA A 207 11.96 22.53 -12.75
CA ALA A 207 12.44 21.36 -12.01
C ALA A 207 11.45 20.92 -10.93
N HIS A 208 10.84 21.89 -10.26
CA HIS A 208 9.82 21.68 -9.25
C HIS A 208 8.58 20.94 -9.80
N GLU A 209 8.01 21.39 -10.93
CA GLU A 209 6.87 20.70 -11.57
C GLU A 209 7.23 19.27 -11.99
N LYS A 210 8.44 19.07 -12.53
CA LYS A 210 8.95 17.75 -12.91
C LYS A 210 9.00 16.81 -11.69
N HIS A 211 9.54 17.29 -10.56
CA HIS A 211 9.63 16.52 -9.32
C HIS A 211 8.24 16.14 -8.76
N VAL A 212 7.27 17.08 -8.78
CA VAL A 212 5.89 16.80 -8.37
C VAL A 212 5.27 15.71 -9.24
N ARG A 213 5.43 15.77 -10.57
CA ARG A 213 4.91 14.75 -11.50
C ARG A 213 5.52 13.38 -11.23
N ILE A 214 6.82 13.29 -11.00
CA ILE A 214 7.52 12.04 -10.66
C ILE A 214 6.97 11.46 -9.35
N ARG A 215 6.88 12.27 -8.27
CA ARG A 215 6.36 11.82 -6.99
C ARG A 215 4.91 11.37 -7.08
N LEU A 216 4.09 12.10 -7.85
CA LEU A 216 2.69 11.76 -8.04
C LEU A 216 2.51 10.42 -8.77
N TRP A 217 3.30 10.17 -9.82
CA TRP A 217 3.30 8.87 -10.49
C TRP A 217 3.71 7.74 -9.55
N TRP A 218 4.75 7.93 -8.75
CA TRP A 218 5.16 6.94 -7.76
C TRP A 218 4.10 6.72 -6.67
N GLY A 219 3.35 7.74 -6.30
CA GLY A 219 2.17 7.60 -5.44
C GLY A 219 1.12 6.67 -6.08
N VAL A 220 0.82 6.85 -7.37
CA VAL A 220 -0.09 5.98 -8.12
C VAL A 220 0.44 4.53 -8.17
N LEU A 221 1.73 4.36 -8.45
CA LEU A 221 2.37 3.04 -8.52
C LEU A 221 2.36 2.31 -7.17
N ILE A 222 2.60 3.04 -6.06
CA ILE A 222 2.50 2.49 -4.71
C ILE A 222 1.09 1.93 -4.48
N HIS A 223 0.05 2.73 -4.73
CA HIS A 223 -1.31 2.26 -4.53
C HIS A 223 -1.68 1.09 -5.44
N ASP A 224 -1.30 1.11 -6.72
CA ASP A 224 -1.57 0.00 -7.66
C ASP A 224 -0.94 -1.31 -7.20
N HIS A 225 0.34 -1.30 -6.84
CA HIS A 225 1.08 -2.51 -6.50
C HIS A 225 0.73 -3.05 -5.10
N TRP A 226 0.63 -2.18 -4.09
CA TRP A 226 0.28 -2.61 -2.73
C TRP A 226 -1.18 -2.99 -2.59
N SER A 227 -2.09 -2.31 -3.33
CA SER A 227 -3.48 -2.73 -3.48
C SER A 227 -3.59 -4.11 -4.13
N SER A 228 -2.78 -4.37 -5.16
CA SER A 228 -2.74 -5.66 -5.85
C SER A 228 -2.53 -6.81 -4.88
N ILE A 229 -1.47 -6.78 -4.07
CA ILE A 229 -1.22 -7.88 -3.11
C ILE A 229 -2.18 -7.89 -1.93
N GLY A 230 -2.70 -6.73 -1.53
CA GLY A 230 -3.66 -6.63 -0.44
C GLY A 230 -5.02 -7.21 -0.82
N HIS A 231 -5.53 -6.83 -1.97
CA HIS A 231 -6.87 -7.21 -2.42
C HIS A 231 -6.90 -8.46 -3.33
N GLY A 232 -5.75 -9.03 -3.68
CA GLY A 232 -5.69 -10.24 -4.50
C GLY A 232 -6.02 -10.03 -5.99
N ILE A 233 -5.85 -8.81 -6.52
CA ILE A 233 -6.17 -8.44 -7.91
C ILE A 233 -4.89 -8.10 -8.67
N PRO A 234 -4.71 -8.55 -9.92
CA PRO A 234 -3.56 -8.16 -10.73
C PRO A 234 -3.38 -6.64 -10.80
N PRO A 235 -2.13 -6.12 -10.82
CA PRO A 235 -1.89 -4.69 -10.96
C PRO A 235 -2.37 -4.19 -12.31
N SER A 236 -2.85 -2.94 -12.35
CA SER A 236 -3.31 -2.28 -13.57
C SER A 236 -2.13 -1.71 -14.39
N ILE A 237 -0.99 -1.43 -13.75
CA ILE A 237 0.19 -0.84 -14.40
C ILE A 237 1.10 -1.94 -14.93
N ASN A 238 1.34 -1.89 -16.24
CA ASN A 238 2.36 -2.72 -16.87
C ASN A 238 3.73 -2.00 -16.79
N PRO A 239 4.80 -2.65 -16.30
CA PRO A 239 6.13 -2.04 -16.17
C PRO A 239 6.73 -1.56 -17.48
N ASN A 240 6.30 -2.08 -18.63
CA ASN A 240 6.76 -1.65 -19.95
C ASN A 240 6.04 -0.41 -20.49
N TYR A 241 5.06 0.15 -19.76
CA TYR A 241 4.22 1.25 -20.24
C TYR A 241 4.49 2.57 -19.52
N TYR A 242 5.55 2.65 -18.72
CA TYR A 242 6.01 3.89 -18.12
C TYR A 242 7.55 3.99 -18.14
N ASP A 243 8.05 5.22 -18.14
CA ASP A 243 9.50 5.53 -18.20
C ASP A 243 9.93 6.49 -17.07
N VAL A 244 9.07 6.72 -16.08
CA VAL A 244 9.32 7.66 -14.97
C VAL A 244 10.45 7.15 -14.06
N PRO A 245 11.49 7.98 -13.81
CA PRO A 245 12.63 7.58 -12.98
C PRO A 245 12.22 7.37 -11.51
N LEU A 246 13.05 6.63 -10.77
CA LEU A 246 12.90 6.51 -9.31
C LEU A 246 12.99 7.86 -8.62
N VAL A 247 12.20 8.02 -7.55
CA VAL A 247 12.30 9.19 -6.68
C VAL A 247 13.65 9.19 -5.98
N THR A 248 14.32 10.33 -6.02
CA THR A 248 15.58 10.58 -5.30
C THR A 248 15.36 11.53 -4.12
N SER A 249 16.33 11.58 -3.21
CA SER A 249 16.26 12.49 -2.05
C SER A 249 16.12 13.95 -2.46
N ASP A 250 16.75 14.36 -3.57
CA ASP A 250 16.67 15.74 -4.07
C ASP A 250 15.27 16.11 -4.57
N MET A 251 14.51 15.14 -5.05
CA MET A 251 13.14 15.36 -5.53
C MET A 251 12.12 15.60 -4.42
N VAL A 252 12.46 15.22 -3.18
CA VAL A 252 11.61 15.41 -1.98
C VAL A 252 12.17 16.51 -1.06
N ALA A 253 13.42 16.92 -1.27
CA ALA A 253 14.07 17.94 -0.47
C ALA A 253 13.53 19.34 -0.80
N THR A 254 13.28 20.13 0.24
CA THR A 254 12.98 21.56 0.12
C THR A 254 14.04 22.38 0.87
N PRO A 255 14.42 23.58 0.36
CA PRO A 255 15.34 24.47 1.07
C PRO A 255 14.84 24.79 2.49
N GLY A 256 15.72 24.65 3.50
CA GLY A 256 15.37 24.93 4.90
C GLY A 256 14.70 23.78 5.65
N MET A 257 14.56 22.61 5.04
CA MET A 257 14.02 21.40 5.66
C MET A 257 14.86 20.98 6.87
N SER A 258 14.20 20.68 8.00
CA SER A 258 14.85 20.14 9.20
C SER A 258 15.41 18.73 8.93
N GLU A 259 16.39 18.32 9.72
CA GLU A 259 16.97 16.96 9.63
C GLU A 259 15.91 15.89 9.90
N SER A 260 15.06 16.07 10.92
CA SER A 260 13.96 15.15 11.24
C SER A 260 12.99 15.00 10.06
N TYR A 261 12.63 16.10 9.41
CA TYR A 261 11.76 16.06 8.24
C TYR A 261 12.43 15.32 7.07
N ARG A 262 13.72 15.53 6.84
CA ARG A 262 14.52 14.84 5.81
C ARG A 262 14.58 13.34 6.07
N MET A 263 14.79 12.93 7.33
CA MET A 263 14.77 11.52 7.70
C MET A 263 13.40 10.89 7.40
N THR A 264 12.32 11.59 7.71
CA THR A 264 10.94 11.13 7.42
C THR A 264 10.67 11.04 5.91
N THR A 265 11.05 12.05 5.11
CA THR A 265 10.83 11.99 3.66
C THR A 265 11.63 10.88 2.97
N SER A 266 12.72 10.43 3.57
CA SER A 266 13.48 9.30 3.04
C SER A 266 12.70 7.98 3.09
N THR A 267 11.69 7.86 3.97
CA THR A 267 10.81 6.67 4.00
C THR A 267 10.07 6.50 2.68
N PHE A 268 9.57 7.60 2.08
CA PHE A 268 8.93 7.56 0.76
C PHE A 268 9.91 7.12 -0.34
N VAL A 269 11.13 7.64 -0.34
CA VAL A 269 12.16 7.25 -1.33
C VAL A 269 12.44 5.75 -1.26
N HIS A 270 12.57 5.21 -0.06
CA HIS A 270 12.81 3.78 0.13
C HIS A 270 11.57 2.92 -0.14
N LEU A 271 10.38 3.44 0.13
CA LEU A 271 9.10 2.80 -0.23
C LEU A 271 8.94 2.70 -1.75
N CYS A 272 9.30 3.74 -2.52
CA CYS A 272 9.32 3.67 -3.99
C CYS A 272 10.26 2.56 -4.49
N LYS A 273 11.44 2.41 -3.90
CA LYS A 273 12.37 1.33 -4.25
C LYS A 273 11.79 -0.06 -3.93
N LEU A 274 11.15 -0.22 -2.76
CA LEU A 274 10.45 -1.46 -2.40
C LEU A 274 9.28 -1.75 -3.35
N THR A 275 8.52 -0.73 -3.72
CA THR A 275 7.40 -0.87 -4.66
C THR A 275 7.88 -1.33 -6.03
N ARG A 276 9.06 -0.91 -6.49
CA ARG A 276 9.66 -1.44 -7.72
C ARG A 276 9.98 -2.92 -7.59
N ILE A 277 10.60 -3.35 -6.47
CA ILE A 277 10.89 -4.77 -6.21
C ILE A 277 9.58 -5.58 -6.16
N LEU A 278 8.53 -5.03 -5.53
CA LEU A 278 7.22 -5.64 -5.52
C LEU A 278 6.67 -5.81 -6.95
N GLY A 279 6.82 -4.79 -7.80
CA GLY A 279 6.42 -4.85 -9.21
C GLY A 279 7.05 -6.01 -9.99
N ASP A 280 8.29 -6.37 -9.66
CA ASP A 280 8.97 -7.53 -10.25
C ASP A 280 8.41 -8.88 -9.75
N ILE A 281 7.76 -8.90 -8.58
CA ILE A 281 7.14 -10.10 -7.98
C ILE A 281 5.73 -10.35 -8.55
N LEU A 282 4.93 -9.30 -8.73
CA LEU A 282 3.51 -9.40 -9.05
C LEU A 282 3.19 -10.26 -10.28
N PRO A 283 3.96 -10.22 -11.39
CA PRO A 283 3.75 -11.12 -12.53
C PRO A 283 3.79 -12.60 -12.14
N HIS A 284 4.64 -12.99 -11.18
CA HIS A 284 4.76 -14.37 -10.72
C HIS A 284 3.65 -14.77 -9.73
N VAL A 285 3.08 -13.80 -9.02
CA VAL A 285 1.92 -14.03 -8.13
C VAL A 285 0.69 -14.36 -8.94
N TYR A 286 0.44 -13.60 -10.02
CA TYR A 286 -0.79 -13.66 -10.82
C TYR A 286 -0.66 -14.50 -12.09
N ALA A 287 0.52 -15.06 -12.39
CA ALA A 287 0.69 -15.94 -13.54
C ALA A 287 -0.25 -17.16 -13.47
N LEU A 288 -1.14 -17.29 -14.46
CA LEU A 288 -2.03 -18.44 -14.61
C LEU A 288 -1.25 -19.69 -15.04
N ARG A 289 -0.21 -19.48 -15.84
CA ARG A 289 0.73 -20.53 -16.28
C ARG A 289 2.07 -20.26 -15.62
N LEU A 290 2.53 -21.19 -14.81
CA LEU A 290 3.78 -21.07 -14.07
C LEU A 290 4.87 -21.82 -14.83
N ASP A 291 5.87 -21.09 -15.31
CA ASP A 291 7.17 -21.61 -15.69
C ASP A 291 8.06 -21.62 -14.43
N THR A 292 8.37 -22.80 -13.92
CA THR A 292 9.12 -22.95 -12.67
C THR A 292 10.56 -22.51 -12.81
N ASP A 293 11.20 -22.74 -13.96
CA ASP A 293 12.59 -22.34 -14.20
C ASP A 293 12.74 -20.83 -14.32
N GLU A 294 11.82 -20.19 -15.03
CA GLU A 294 11.77 -18.72 -15.11
C GLU A 294 11.51 -18.13 -13.74
N MET A 295 10.58 -18.70 -12.98
CA MET A 295 10.27 -18.22 -11.64
C MET A 295 11.48 -18.34 -10.71
N TRP A 296 12.23 -19.44 -10.72
CA TRP A 296 13.44 -19.59 -9.91
C TRP A 296 14.53 -18.58 -10.27
N ARG A 297 14.71 -18.31 -11.55
CA ARG A 297 15.64 -17.28 -12.02
C ARG A 297 15.23 -15.89 -11.53
N SER A 298 13.95 -15.56 -11.66
CA SER A 298 13.39 -14.28 -11.21
C SER A 298 13.47 -14.13 -9.69
N LEU A 299 13.05 -15.15 -8.91
CA LEU A 299 13.11 -15.11 -7.46
C LEU A 299 14.53 -14.88 -6.91
N ARG A 300 15.56 -15.46 -7.57
CA ARG A 300 16.96 -15.18 -7.18
C ARG A 300 17.32 -13.71 -7.38
N LYS A 301 16.97 -13.11 -8.53
CA LYS A 301 17.22 -11.69 -8.80
C LYS A 301 16.48 -10.79 -7.80
N ILE A 302 15.20 -11.08 -7.57
CA ILE A 302 14.35 -10.30 -6.67
C ILE A 302 14.86 -10.39 -5.23
N LYS A 303 15.28 -11.58 -4.78
CA LYS A 303 15.89 -11.76 -3.46
C LYS A 303 17.15 -10.92 -3.32
N CYS A 304 18.08 -10.97 -4.29
CA CYS A 304 19.28 -10.14 -4.26
C CYS A 304 18.93 -8.64 -4.21
N ALA A 305 17.97 -8.18 -5.02
CA ALA A 305 17.55 -6.79 -5.00
C ALA A 305 16.94 -6.37 -3.65
N LEU A 306 16.23 -7.27 -2.98
CA LEU A 306 15.68 -7.02 -1.63
C LEU A 306 16.77 -7.00 -0.56
N ASP A 307 17.75 -7.90 -0.65
CA ASP A 307 18.91 -7.94 0.24
C ASP A 307 19.78 -6.66 0.07
N ASP A 308 20.04 -6.24 -1.18
CA ASP A 308 20.75 -4.99 -1.49
C ASP A 308 19.99 -3.76 -0.96
N TRP A 309 18.65 -3.75 -1.07
CA TRP A 309 17.83 -2.70 -0.51
C TRP A 309 17.98 -2.61 1.01
N ALA A 310 17.96 -3.75 1.70
CA ALA A 310 18.11 -3.81 3.16
C ALA A 310 19.48 -3.33 3.63
N VAL A 311 20.55 -3.67 2.90
CA VAL A 311 21.92 -3.21 3.18
C VAL A 311 22.09 -1.71 2.94
N ALA A 312 21.41 -1.18 1.90
CA ALA A 312 21.45 0.24 1.55
C ALA A 312 20.52 1.13 2.40
N LEU A 313 19.73 0.54 3.32
CA LEU A 313 18.84 1.30 4.18
C LEU A 313 19.63 2.10 5.21
N PRO A 314 19.40 3.41 5.37
CA PRO A 314 20.03 4.22 6.40
C PRO A 314 19.77 3.66 7.82
N THR A 315 20.76 3.76 8.68
CA THR A 315 20.68 3.22 10.05
C THR A 315 19.50 3.76 10.86
N TYR A 316 19.13 5.03 10.65
CA TYR A 316 17.98 5.65 11.31
C TYR A 316 16.61 5.11 10.85
N LEU A 317 16.54 4.31 9.78
CA LEU A 317 15.35 3.60 9.34
C LEU A 317 15.37 2.10 9.70
N MET A 318 16.49 1.60 10.21
CA MET A 318 16.60 0.21 10.63
C MET A 318 15.95 0.00 12.00
N LEU A 319 14.96 -0.89 12.07
CA LEU A 319 14.27 -1.23 13.32
C LEU A 319 14.84 -2.47 14.01
N LYS A 320 16.01 -2.98 13.56
CA LYS A 320 16.74 -4.09 14.19
C LYS A 320 17.56 -3.57 15.37
N ASP A 321 17.34 -4.15 16.54
CA ASP A 321 18.25 -4.18 17.70
C ASP A 321 18.59 -2.86 18.41
N GLN A 322 17.91 -1.75 18.13
CA GLN A 322 18.21 -0.49 18.82
C GLN A 322 16.94 0.19 19.32
N PRO A 323 16.95 0.75 20.53
CA PRO A 323 15.97 1.78 20.90
C PRO A 323 16.27 3.02 20.06
N ILE A 324 15.64 3.09 18.88
CA ILE A 324 15.79 4.24 17.97
C ILE A 324 15.11 5.43 18.60
N THR A 325 15.87 6.35 19.10
CA THR A 325 15.41 7.68 19.49
C THR A 325 16.13 8.74 18.63
N PRO A 326 15.41 9.58 17.92
CA PRO A 326 13.95 9.63 17.77
C PRO A 326 13.39 8.64 16.72
N LEU A 327 12.19 8.13 16.96
CA LEU A 327 11.44 7.30 16.01
C LEU A 327 11.12 8.11 14.74
N VAL A 328 11.46 7.55 13.57
CA VAL A 328 11.19 8.18 12.27
C VAL A 328 9.80 7.75 11.80
N ASN A 329 8.91 8.72 11.59
CA ASN A 329 7.54 8.44 11.16
C ASN A 329 7.53 7.66 9.83
N GLY A 330 6.76 6.57 9.78
CA GLY A 330 6.64 5.68 8.62
C GLY A 330 7.73 4.61 8.51
N SER A 331 8.72 4.58 9.43
CA SER A 331 9.75 3.54 9.45
C SER A 331 9.18 2.15 9.75
N SER A 332 8.19 2.08 10.62
CA SER A 332 7.51 0.82 10.95
C SER A 332 6.72 0.26 9.77
N ASN A 333 6.01 1.11 9.02
CA ASN A 333 5.36 0.73 7.76
C ASN A 333 6.38 0.23 6.72
N LEU A 334 7.52 0.93 6.58
CA LEU A 334 8.56 0.57 5.63
C LEU A 334 9.16 -0.81 5.95
N TRP A 335 9.42 -1.07 7.24
CA TRP A 335 9.96 -2.35 7.69
C TRP A 335 8.95 -3.49 7.53
N PHE A 336 7.68 -3.25 7.86
CA PHE A 336 6.60 -4.22 7.63
C PHE A 336 6.43 -4.54 6.14
N ALA A 337 6.54 -3.53 5.27
CA ALA A 337 6.52 -3.71 3.82
C ALA A 337 7.68 -4.59 3.33
N TYR A 338 8.90 -4.39 3.83
CA TYR A 338 10.06 -5.24 3.56
C TYR A 338 9.80 -6.70 3.97
N LEU A 339 9.33 -6.93 5.19
CA LEU A 339 9.02 -8.27 5.69
C LEU A 339 7.91 -8.94 4.87
N SER A 340 6.91 -8.18 4.44
CA SER A 340 5.83 -8.68 3.59
C SER A 340 6.33 -9.13 2.21
N ILE A 341 7.25 -8.40 1.60
CA ILE A 341 7.89 -8.80 0.34
C ILE A 341 8.74 -10.06 0.55
N LYS A 342 9.51 -10.13 1.64
CA LYS A 342 10.29 -11.32 2.00
C LYS A 342 9.39 -12.55 2.15
N LEU A 343 8.26 -12.41 2.83
CA LEU A 343 7.26 -13.47 3.00
C LEU A 343 6.68 -13.91 1.64
N MET A 344 6.40 -12.97 0.74
CA MET A 344 5.89 -13.26 -0.60
C MET A 344 6.89 -14.07 -1.43
N ILE A 345 8.18 -13.72 -1.39
CA ILE A 345 9.25 -14.48 -2.06
C ILE A 345 9.29 -15.92 -1.54
N ARG A 346 9.22 -16.13 -0.21
CA ARG A 346 9.21 -17.46 0.38
C ARG A 346 7.95 -18.27 0.00
N ARG A 347 6.79 -17.60 -0.06
CA ARG A 347 5.53 -18.23 -0.50
C ARG A 347 5.60 -18.69 -1.95
N LEU A 348 6.17 -17.87 -2.86
CA LEU A 348 6.36 -18.24 -4.27
C LEU A 348 7.37 -19.39 -4.41
N ALA A 349 8.46 -19.37 -3.67
CA ALA A 349 9.44 -20.46 -3.65
C ALA A 349 8.81 -21.78 -3.18
N PHE A 350 7.98 -21.75 -2.15
CA PHE A 350 7.23 -22.92 -1.68
C PHE A 350 6.22 -23.40 -2.75
N LYS A 351 5.49 -22.50 -3.40
CA LYS A 351 4.56 -22.83 -4.50
C LYS A 351 5.29 -23.49 -5.69
N ALA A 352 6.48 -23.01 -6.03
CA ALA A 352 7.30 -23.63 -7.08
C ALA A 352 7.70 -25.07 -6.73
N THR A 353 8.20 -25.26 -5.51
CA THR A 353 8.62 -26.59 -5.02
C THR A 353 7.47 -27.60 -5.05
N ILE A 354 6.23 -27.21 -4.73
CA ILE A 354 5.06 -28.11 -4.80
C ILE A 354 4.76 -28.55 -6.25
N LYS A 355 4.98 -27.65 -7.22
CA LYS A 355 4.69 -27.96 -8.64
C LYS A 355 5.76 -28.81 -9.33
N GLU A 356 6.97 -28.83 -8.78
CA GLU A 356 8.03 -29.70 -9.29
C GLU A 356 7.85 -31.13 -8.78
N THR A 357 7.38 -32.03 -9.63
CA THR A 357 7.11 -33.44 -9.30
C THR A 357 8.35 -34.23 -8.87
N ALA A 358 9.55 -33.68 -9.06
CA ALA A 358 10.84 -34.30 -8.78
C ALA A 358 11.38 -34.01 -7.36
N HIS A 359 10.75 -33.11 -6.58
CA HIS A 359 11.26 -32.79 -5.26
C HIS A 359 10.91 -33.86 -4.22
N SER A 360 11.94 -34.26 -3.46
CA SER A 360 11.82 -35.09 -2.29
C SER A 360 10.91 -34.42 -1.23
N SER A 361 10.27 -35.23 -0.40
CA SER A 361 9.55 -34.79 0.80
C SER A 361 10.38 -33.82 1.64
N GLU A 362 11.69 -33.99 1.68
CA GLU A 362 12.68 -33.18 2.39
C GLU A 362 12.77 -31.74 1.83
N GLY A 363 12.83 -31.57 0.52
CA GLY A 363 12.85 -30.24 -0.10
C GLY A 363 11.59 -29.44 0.19
N ARG A 364 10.42 -30.07 0.19
CA ARG A 364 9.16 -29.44 0.58
C ARG A 364 9.17 -29.03 2.05
N GLN A 365 9.63 -29.89 2.95
CA GLN A 365 9.71 -29.59 4.38
C GLN A 365 10.67 -28.44 4.67
N TYR A 366 11.83 -28.41 3.99
CA TYR A 366 12.77 -27.30 4.10
C TYR A 366 12.12 -25.96 3.70
N ARG A 367 11.45 -25.91 2.54
CA ARG A 367 10.76 -24.69 2.09
C ARG A 367 9.60 -24.28 3.01
N LEU A 368 8.89 -25.23 3.57
CA LEU A 368 7.86 -24.96 4.56
C LEU A 368 8.44 -24.36 5.84
N SER A 369 9.63 -24.83 6.29
CA SER A 369 10.34 -24.24 7.44
C SER A 369 10.76 -22.81 7.17
N GLU A 370 11.39 -22.53 6.00
CA GLU A 370 11.75 -21.16 5.61
C GLU A 370 10.53 -20.22 5.57
N LEU A 371 9.41 -20.70 5.02
CA LEU A 371 8.17 -19.93 4.96
C LEU A 371 7.63 -19.64 6.36
N ARG A 372 7.59 -20.63 7.24
CA ARG A 372 7.17 -20.51 8.63
C ARG A 372 8.05 -19.51 9.41
N GLU A 373 9.36 -19.63 9.30
CA GLU A 373 10.32 -18.72 9.96
C GLU A 373 10.10 -17.27 9.55
N THR A 374 9.98 -17.02 8.24
CA THR A 374 9.72 -15.66 7.74
C THR A 374 8.34 -15.16 8.19
N CYS A 375 7.35 -16.03 8.27
CA CYS A 375 6.04 -15.69 8.78
C CYS A 375 6.09 -15.30 10.26
N CYS A 376 6.86 -16.06 11.07
CA CYS A 376 7.12 -15.72 12.46
C CYS A 376 7.81 -14.37 12.60
N GLU A 377 8.77 -14.00 11.72
CA GLU A 377 9.39 -12.67 11.74
C GLU A 377 8.33 -11.54 11.58
N VAL A 378 7.35 -11.70 10.68
CA VAL A 378 6.26 -10.72 10.50
C VAL A 378 5.39 -10.62 11.75
N ILE A 379 5.01 -11.78 12.31
CA ILE A 379 4.17 -11.86 13.52
C ILE A 379 4.91 -11.26 14.72
N ASP A 380 6.16 -11.64 14.95
CA ASP A 380 6.98 -11.15 16.07
C ASP A 380 7.21 -9.63 15.97
N PHE A 381 7.49 -9.12 14.76
CA PHE A 381 7.61 -7.68 14.51
C PHE A 381 6.31 -6.95 14.89
N THR A 382 5.16 -7.45 14.42
CA THR A 382 3.86 -6.81 14.69
C THR A 382 3.51 -6.87 16.19
N THR A 383 3.80 -7.99 16.85
CA THR A 383 3.56 -8.17 18.28
C THR A 383 4.42 -7.22 19.13
N ALA A 384 5.61 -6.90 18.66
CA ALA A 384 6.56 -6.02 19.34
C ALA A 384 6.31 -4.51 19.11
N LEU A 385 5.39 -4.12 18.21
CA LEU A 385 5.11 -2.71 17.94
C LEU A 385 4.71 -1.96 19.22
N THR A 386 5.34 -0.83 19.44
CA THR A 386 5.02 0.10 20.54
C THR A 386 3.84 0.99 20.17
N GLU A 387 3.23 1.65 21.17
CA GLU A 387 2.14 2.61 20.95
C GLU A 387 2.57 3.78 20.03
N ALA A 388 3.81 4.24 20.17
CA ALA A 388 4.35 5.29 19.31
C ALA A 388 4.45 4.85 17.84
N GLN A 389 4.82 3.59 17.61
CA GLN A 389 4.91 3.01 16.26
C GLN A 389 3.54 2.77 15.62
N LEU A 390 2.53 2.41 16.40
CA LEU A 390 1.15 2.32 15.90
C LEU A 390 0.59 3.67 15.43
N GLN A 391 1.07 4.77 16.00
CA GLN A 391 0.68 6.14 15.62
C GLN A 391 1.51 6.73 14.47
N GLU A 392 2.42 5.96 13.85
CA GLU A 392 3.13 6.37 12.65
C GLU A 392 2.22 6.37 11.41
N PHE A 393 2.75 6.82 10.29
CA PHE A 393 2.14 6.64 8.98
C PHE A 393 2.17 5.16 8.59
N TRP A 394 1.01 4.61 8.23
CA TRP A 394 0.83 3.27 7.72
C TRP A 394 0.04 3.29 6.40
N LEU A 395 0.42 2.42 5.46
CA LEU A 395 -0.41 2.16 4.29
C LEU A 395 -1.61 1.26 4.69
N PRO A 396 -2.81 1.50 4.18
CA PRO A 396 -4.00 0.73 4.54
C PRO A 396 -3.88 -0.76 4.16
N TYR A 397 -3.05 -1.08 3.20
CA TYR A 397 -2.80 -2.46 2.76
C TYR A 397 -2.15 -3.35 3.84
N THR A 398 -1.57 -2.75 4.88
CA THR A 398 -1.05 -3.44 6.07
C THR A 398 -2.10 -4.38 6.67
N SER A 399 -3.35 -3.96 6.74
CA SER A 399 -4.47 -4.74 7.26
C SER A 399 -4.61 -6.11 6.56
N TYR A 400 -4.57 -6.13 5.23
CA TYR A 400 -4.68 -7.36 4.44
C TYR A 400 -3.41 -8.24 4.52
N LEU A 401 -2.25 -7.60 4.66
CA LEU A 401 -0.98 -8.31 4.79
C LEU A 401 -0.85 -8.98 6.17
N LEU A 402 -1.46 -8.40 7.22
CA LEU A 402 -1.61 -9.06 8.52
C LEU A 402 -2.43 -10.35 8.41
N VAL A 403 -3.57 -10.31 7.71
CA VAL A 403 -4.38 -11.51 7.42
C VAL A 403 -3.55 -12.55 6.67
N THR A 404 -2.79 -12.11 5.65
CA THR A 404 -1.93 -13.00 4.85
C THR A 404 -0.90 -13.70 5.73
N ALA A 405 -0.23 -12.97 6.64
CA ALA A 405 0.76 -13.55 7.54
C ALA A 405 0.12 -14.56 8.51
N ALA A 406 -1.00 -14.20 9.15
CA ALA A 406 -1.72 -15.10 10.05
C ALA A 406 -2.18 -16.39 9.35
N THR A 407 -2.78 -16.26 8.16
CA THR A 407 -3.26 -17.41 7.37
C THR A 407 -2.12 -18.33 6.94
N ILE A 408 -0.99 -17.78 6.50
CA ILE A 408 0.18 -18.60 6.13
C ILE A 408 0.73 -19.32 7.35
N LEU A 409 0.80 -18.70 8.54
CA LEU A 409 1.30 -19.35 9.74
C LEU A 409 0.35 -20.46 10.20
N LEU A 410 -0.97 -20.25 10.13
CA LEU A 410 -1.97 -21.30 10.37
C LEU A 410 -1.76 -22.49 9.44
N ARG A 411 -1.58 -22.25 8.14
CA ARG A 411 -1.26 -23.30 7.17
C ARG A 411 0.02 -24.05 7.53
N CYS A 412 1.11 -23.32 7.83
CA CYS A 412 2.37 -23.94 8.23
C CYS A 412 2.21 -24.79 9.49
N THR A 413 1.36 -24.38 10.42
CA THR A 413 1.04 -25.14 11.63
C THR A 413 0.39 -26.47 11.31
N VAL A 414 -0.52 -26.51 10.34
CA VAL A 414 -1.18 -27.77 9.95
C VAL A 414 -0.22 -28.71 9.23
N GLU A 415 0.52 -28.19 8.25
CA GLU A 415 1.44 -29.00 7.45
C GLU A 415 2.70 -29.45 8.25
N CYS A 416 2.93 -28.89 9.45
CA CYS A 416 4.02 -29.30 10.32
C CYS A 416 3.74 -30.69 10.96
N GLY A 417 4.71 -31.60 10.96
CA GLY A 417 4.60 -32.89 11.63
C GLY A 417 4.87 -32.84 13.13
N ASP A 418 5.67 -31.86 13.59
CA ASP A 418 6.12 -31.76 14.97
C ASP A 418 5.13 -30.99 15.85
N ILE A 419 4.68 -31.62 16.95
CA ILE A 419 3.67 -31.06 17.87
C ILE A 419 4.22 -29.85 18.65
N ALA A 420 5.51 -29.85 19.01
CA ALA A 420 6.11 -28.73 19.73
C ALA A 420 6.16 -27.48 18.86
N THR A 421 6.53 -27.62 17.59
CA THR A 421 6.49 -26.54 16.61
C THR A 421 5.07 -26.04 16.36
N LYS A 422 4.07 -26.94 16.27
CA LYS A 422 2.65 -26.55 16.16
C LYS A 422 2.23 -25.67 17.33
N ARG A 423 2.49 -26.12 18.56
CA ARG A 423 2.17 -25.35 19.77
C ARG A 423 2.84 -23.98 19.77
N SER A 424 4.14 -23.92 19.45
CA SER A 424 4.87 -22.66 19.37
C SER A 424 4.24 -21.68 18.37
N CYS A 425 3.84 -22.15 17.17
CA CYS A 425 3.17 -21.30 16.18
C CYS A 425 1.83 -20.76 16.68
N VAL A 426 1.02 -21.62 17.34
CA VAL A 426 -0.28 -21.18 17.86
C VAL A 426 -0.13 -20.20 19.02
N VAL A 427 0.85 -20.38 19.92
CA VAL A 427 1.14 -19.41 20.98
C VAL A 427 1.52 -18.05 20.40
N LYS A 428 2.35 -18.02 19.34
CA LYS A 428 2.67 -16.78 18.62
C LYS A 428 1.43 -16.11 18.01
N LEU A 429 0.55 -16.88 17.39
CA LEU A 429 -0.69 -16.36 16.82
C LEU A 429 -1.64 -15.81 17.89
N ILE A 430 -1.71 -16.44 19.07
CA ILE A 430 -2.49 -15.92 20.20
C ILE A 430 -1.91 -14.58 20.68
N SER A 431 -0.61 -14.51 20.91
CA SER A 431 0.08 -13.27 21.32
C SER A 431 -0.10 -12.15 20.29
N PHE A 432 -0.03 -12.49 19.00
CA PHE A 432 -0.31 -11.56 17.90
C PHE A 432 -1.74 -11.05 17.92
N ARG A 433 -2.73 -11.94 18.02
CA ARG A 433 -4.15 -11.60 18.13
C ARG A 433 -4.40 -10.65 19.31
N ASP A 434 -3.87 -11.00 20.49
CA ASP A 434 -4.07 -10.22 21.70
C ASP A 434 -3.41 -8.83 21.59
N ARG A 435 -2.25 -8.74 20.91
CA ARG A 435 -1.60 -7.46 20.58
C ARG A 435 -2.45 -6.62 19.62
N LEU A 436 -3.04 -7.24 18.60
CA LEU A 436 -3.94 -6.56 17.66
C LEU A 436 -5.20 -6.03 18.36
N ARG A 437 -5.84 -6.82 19.24
CA ARG A 437 -6.97 -6.37 20.05
C ARG A 437 -6.60 -5.16 20.89
N LYS A 438 -5.48 -5.23 21.59
CA LYS A 438 -4.97 -4.10 22.36
C LYS A 438 -4.71 -2.88 21.49
N ALA A 439 -4.14 -3.05 20.30
CA ALA A 439 -3.88 -1.96 19.37
C ALA A 439 -5.18 -1.29 18.87
N SER A 440 -6.21 -2.07 18.56
CA SER A 440 -7.53 -1.57 18.17
C SER A 440 -8.20 -0.83 19.34
N ASP A 441 -8.37 -1.50 20.50
CA ASP A 441 -9.15 -1.02 21.62
C ASP A 441 -8.51 0.21 22.30
N GLU A 442 -7.20 0.16 22.59
CA GLU A 442 -6.51 1.21 23.35
C GLU A 442 -5.93 2.32 22.46
N SER A 443 -5.32 1.94 21.33
CA SER A 443 -4.66 2.91 20.46
C SER A 443 -5.56 3.40 19.32
N GLY A 444 -6.68 2.72 19.05
CA GLY A 444 -7.56 3.00 17.91
C GLY A 444 -6.88 2.72 16.57
N TRP A 445 -6.05 1.66 16.50
CA TRP A 445 -5.37 1.24 15.30
C TRP A 445 -6.28 0.32 14.47
N ASP A 446 -7.12 0.93 13.66
CA ASP A 446 -8.17 0.29 12.84
C ASP A 446 -7.64 -0.70 11.80
N LEU A 447 -6.34 -0.64 11.47
CA LEU A 447 -5.70 -1.63 10.58
C LEU A 447 -5.69 -3.05 11.19
N ALA A 448 -5.87 -3.19 12.49
CA ALA A 448 -6.00 -4.49 13.17
C ALA A 448 -7.36 -5.14 12.93
N ASP A 449 -8.42 -4.33 12.76
CA ASP A 449 -9.82 -4.78 12.82
C ASP A 449 -10.13 -5.85 11.77
N PHE A 450 -9.70 -5.63 10.53
CA PHE A 450 -9.92 -6.58 9.44
C PHE A 450 -9.20 -7.93 9.68
N CYS A 451 -8.02 -7.90 10.29
CA CYS A 451 -7.30 -9.13 10.65
C CYS A 451 -7.99 -9.86 11.80
N LEU A 452 -8.45 -9.15 12.82
CA LEU A 452 -9.21 -9.72 13.93
C LEU A 452 -10.51 -10.38 13.45
N GLU A 453 -11.28 -9.67 12.62
CA GLU A 453 -12.51 -10.20 12.03
C GLU A 453 -12.31 -11.53 11.30
N ARG A 454 -11.19 -11.69 10.60
CA ARG A 454 -10.92 -12.86 9.76
C ARG A 454 -10.17 -14.00 10.45
N CYS A 455 -9.29 -13.66 11.40
CA CYS A 455 -8.35 -14.63 11.95
C CYS A 455 -8.63 -15.01 13.41
N ASP A 456 -9.47 -14.28 14.14
CA ASP A 456 -9.72 -14.53 15.55
C ASP A 456 -10.31 -15.92 15.82
N GLU A 457 -11.40 -16.25 15.14
CA GLU A 457 -12.06 -17.55 15.27
C GLU A 457 -11.15 -18.72 14.83
N PRO A 458 -10.48 -18.68 13.66
CA PRO A 458 -9.52 -19.71 13.29
C PRO A 458 -8.40 -19.91 14.33
N ILE A 459 -7.80 -18.83 14.84
CA ILE A 459 -6.75 -18.93 15.86
C ILE A 459 -7.29 -19.61 17.13
N GLN A 460 -8.49 -19.24 17.57
CA GLN A 460 -9.11 -19.85 18.75
C GLN A 460 -9.37 -21.36 18.54
N LYS A 461 -9.91 -21.76 17.39
CA LYS A 461 -10.13 -23.19 17.07
C LYS A 461 -8.83 -24.00 17.12
N PHE A 462 -7.72 -23.46 16.65
CA PHE A 462 -6.42 -24.12 16.75
C PHE A 462 -5.91 -24.22 18.19
N ALA A 463 -6.11 -23.19 19.00
CA ALA A 463 -5.76 -23.20 20.42
C ALA A 463 -6.53 -24.31 21.17
N ASP A 464 -7.83 -24.40 20.92
CA ASP A 464 -8.71 -25.41 21.54
C ASP A 464 -8.32 -26.83 21.11
N ALA A 465 -8.06 -27.03 19.81
CA ALA A 465 -7.65 -28.35 19.27
C ALA A 465 -6.31 -28.85 19.84
N LEU A 466 -5.40 -27.94 20.20
CA LEU A 466 -4.13 -28.27 20.83
C LEU A 466 -4.20 -28.32 22.37
N GLN A 467 -5.38 -28.07 22.96
CA GLN A 467 -5.63 -28.05 24.40
C GLN A 467 -4.65 -27.11 25.15
N LEU A 468 -4.39 -25.95 24.58
CA LEU A 468 -3.50 -24.96 25.19
C LEU A 468 -4.20 -24.32 26.39
N SER A 469 -3.63 -24.53 27.59
CA SER A 469 -4.14 -23.91 28.81
C SER A 469 -3.75 -22.41 28.88
N SER A 470 -4.56 -21.63 29.60
CA SER A 470 -4.27 -20.19 29.83
C SER A 470 -2.91 -19.95 30.53
N GLN A 471 -2.36 -20.95 31.22
CA GLN A 471 -1.05 -20.86 31.87
C GLN A 471 0.12 -21.03 30.89
N GLU A 472 0.00 -21.90 29.89
CA GLU A 472 1.04 -22.10 28.86
C GLU A 472 1.16 -20.88 27.95
N ILE A 473 0.10 -20.13 27.75
CA ILE A 473 0.07 -18.89 26.97
C ILE A 473 0.88 -17.78 27.65
N GLN A 474 0.82 -17.66 28.98
CA GLN A 474 1.55 -16.64 29.75
C GLN A 474 3.05 -16.92 29.89
N THR A 475 3.46 -18.19 29.95
CA THR A 475 4.88 -18.56 30.04
C THR A 475 5.63 -18.39 28.72
N GLY A 476 4.98 -18.64 27.57
CA GLY A 476 5.57 -18.45 26.24
C GLY A 476 5.94 -17.00 25.92
N THR A 477 5.28 -16.03 26.54
CA THR A 477 5.63 -14.60 26.40
C THR A 477 6.84 -14.16 27.22
N SER A 478 7.22 -14.94 28.26
CA SER A 478 8.36 -14.62 29.13
C SER A 478 9.68 -15.20 28.61
N GLU A 479 9.65 -16.33 27.92
CA GLU A 479 10.86 -17.02 27.42
C GLU A 479 11.46 -16.40 26.15
N ALA A 480 10.74 -15.59 25.42
CA ALA A 480 11.23 -14.91 24.21
C ALA A 480 12.31 -13.84 24.51
N ARG A 481 12.71 -13.65 25.77
CA ARG A 481 13.72 -12.66 26.19
C ARG A 481 15.08 -13.20 26.59
N SER A 482 15.34 -14.50 26.56
CA SER A 482 16.68 -14.99 26.89
C SER A 482 17.06 -16.27 26.14
N ILE A 483 18.23 -16.21 25.49
CA ILE A 483 19.20 -17.30 25.31
C ILE A 483 19.28 -17.98 23.95
N LEU A 484 20.41 -17.75 23.29
CA LEU A 484 21.24 -18.75 22.62
C LEU A 484 22.17 -19.41 23.65
N PRO A 485 22.51 -20.72 23.58
CA PRO A 485 23.56 -21.21 22.70
C PRO A 485 23.30 -22.61 22.09
N PRO A 486 24.23 -23.18 21.27
CA PRO A 486 23.95 -24.31 20.39
C PRO A 486 24.11 -25.64 21.11
N ALA A 487 23.27 -26.63 20.78
CA ALA A 487 23.43 -28.01 21.22
C ALA A 487 23.22 -29.01 20.10
N GLU A 488 24.11 -29.96 20.15
CA GLU A 488 24.40 -31.08 19.27
C GLU A 488 23.21 -32.00 18.96
N ILE A 489 23.29 -32.62 17.78
CA ILE A 489 22.35 -33.58 17.23
C ILE A 489 22.65 -34.96 17.84
N PRO A 490 21.64 -35.68 18.33
CA PRO A 490 21.69 -37.13 18.39
C PRO A 490 20.74 -37.78 17.38
N GLN A 491 21.30 -38.65 16.56
CA GLN A 491 20.56 -39.58 15.71
C GLN A 491 19.76 -40.55 16.55
N GLN A 492 18.46 -40.74 16.26
CA GLN A 492 17.73 -41.95 16.66
C GLN A 492 16.63 -42.35 15.67
N HIS A 493 16.73 -43.59 15.28
CA HIS A 493 15.82 -44.60 14.73
C HIS A 493 14.40 -44.20 14.28
N VAL A 494 14.18 -44.53 13.00
CA VAL A 494 12.89 -44.67 12.34
C VAL A 494 12.12 -45.85 12.94
N THR A 495 10.92 -45.58 13.44
CA THR A 495 9.88 -46.61 13.67
C THR A 495 8.64 -46.16 12.90
N GLU A 496 8.20 -47.00 12.00
CA GLU A 496 6.94 -46.88 11.26
C GLU A 496 5.75 -46.82 12.22
N MET A 497 4.84 -45.87 12.01
CA MET A 497 3.57 -45.82 12.70
C MET A 497 2.40 -45.97 11.73
N PRO A 498 1.30 -46.57 12.15
CA PRO A 498 0.22 -47.01 11.29
C PRO A 498 -0.69 -45.88 10.83
N THR A 499 -1.22 -46.05 9.63
CA THR A 499 -2.30 -45.27 9.06
C THR A 499 -3.57 -45.43 9.90
N GLY A 500 -3.99 -44.36 10.55
CA GLY A 500 -5.23 -44.35 11.30
C GLY A 500 -5.64 -42.94 11.73
N ASP A 501 -6.81 -42.59 11.28
CA ASP A 501 -7.71 -41.57 11.79
C ASP A 501 -7.41 -40.10 11.48
N SER A 502 -8.23 -39.56 10.58
CA SER A 502 -8.37 -38.11 10.35
C SER A 502 -9.00 -37.49 11.61
N GLY A 503 -8.13 -36.95 12.49
CA GLY A 503 -8.56 -36.28 13.70
C GLY A 503 -9.22 -34.91 13.44
N PRO A 504 -9.72 -34.23 14.47
CA PRO A 504 -10.53 -33.01 14.38
C PRO A 504 -9.89 -31.83 13.62
N LEU A 505 -8.58 -31.89 13.31
CA LEU A 505 -7.88 -30.86 12.53
C LEU A 505 -8.24 -30.89 11.03
N SER A 506 -8.73 -32.05 10.49
CA SER A 506 -9.16 -32.13 9.09
C SER A 506 -10.49 -31.40 8.83
N GLU A 507 -11.38 -31.39 9.83
CA GLU A 507 -12.66 -30.66 9.74
C GLU A 507 -12.48 -29.13 9.81
N ILE A 508 -11.48 -28.67 10.56
CA ILE A 508 -11.14 -27.24 10.61
C ILE A 508 -10.63 -26.75 9.23
N PHE A 509 -9.97 -27.62 8.45
CA PHE A 509 -9.45 -27.28 7.13
C PHE A 509 -10.51 -27.15 6.05
N LEU A 510 -11.57 -27.93 6.12
CA LEU A 510 -12.70 -27.80 5.20
C LEU A 510 -13.42 -26.47 5.36
N SER A 511 -13.32 -25.83 6.54
CA SER A 511 -13.86 -24.48 6.78
C SER A 511 -12.89 -23.33 6.42
N VAL A 512 -11.58 -23.60 6.30
CA VAL A 512 -10.55 -22.60 5.94
C VAL A 512 -10.32 -22.54 4.42
N ASP A 513 -10.54 -23.65 3.69
CA ASP A 513 -10.61 -23.63 2.23
C ASP A 513 -11.83 -22.85 1.70
N SER A 514 -12.84 -22.65 2.54
CA SER A 514 -13.96 -21.73 2.32
C SER A 514 -13.68 -20.28 2.76
N LEU A 515 -12.42 -19.83 2.85
CA LEU A 515 -12.04 -18.43 2.69
C LEU A 515 -12.22 -18.04 1.20
N GLU A 516 -13.23 -18.56 0.56
CA GLU A 516 -13.90 -17.89 -0.53
C GLU A 516 -14.40 -16.57 0.03
N TYR A 517 -13.96 -15.46 -0.54
CA TYR A 517 -14.73 -14.22 -0.53
C TYR A 517 -16.18 -14.65 -0.79
N PRO A 518 -17.15 -14.21 0.03
CA PRO A 518 -18.53 -14.53 -0.24
C PRO A 518 -18.94 -13.83 -1.54
N TRP A 519 -18.64 -14.47 -2.66
CA TRP A 519 -19.04 -14.02 -3.99
C TRP A 519 -20.57 -13.94 -4.10
N GLY A 520 -21.31 -14.64 -3.21
CA GLY A 520 -22.76 -14.52 -3.09
C GLY A 520 -23.22 -13.08 -2.88
N ASP A 521 -22.60 -12.35 -1.96
CA ASP A 521 -22.99 -10.97 -1.64
C ASP A 521 -22.59 -9.96 -2.73
N VAL A 522 -21.63 -10.31 -3.61
CA VAL A 522 -21.21 -9.43 -4.71
C VAL A 522 -22.22 -9.44 -5.85
N TRP A 523 -22.93 -10.55 -6.07
CA TRP A 523 -23.94 -10.64 -7.12
C TRP A 523 -25.28 -10.04 -6.69
N ASP A 524 -25.63 -10.04 -5.41
CA ASP A 524 -26.83 -9.41 -4.87
C ASP A 524 -26.85 -7.88 -5.06
N ILE A 525 -25.67 -7.24 -5.15
CA ILE A 525 -25.55 -5.80 -5.45
C ILE A 525 -26.05 -5.46 -6.87
N PHE A 526 -26.03 -6.41 -7.80
CA PHE A 526 -26.51 -6.21 -9.17
C PHE A 526 -28.01 -6.50 -9.36
N ASP A 527 -28.65 -7.21 -8.43
CA ASP A 527 -30.08 -7.55 -8.50
C ASP A 527 -31.00 -6.46 -7.90
N ASP A 528 -30.47 -5.54 -7.09
CA ASP A 528 -31.24 -4.40 -6.53
C ASP A 528 -31.46 -3.24 -7.53
N ALA A 529 -30.91 -3.32 -8.74
CA ALA A 529 -31.14 -2.35 -9.81
C ALA A 529 -32.36 -2.74 -10.68
N ARG A 530 -33.51 -3.02 -10.07
CA ARG A 530 -34.77 -3.08 -10.83
C ARG A 530 -35.33 -1.66 -11.01
N PRO A 531 -35.72 -1.27 -12.23
CA PRO A 531 -36.26 0.07 -12.48
C PRO A 531 -37.63 0.23 -11.83
N ILE A 532 -37.80 1.34 -11.13
CA ILE A 532 -39.12 1.89 -10.79
C ILE A 532 -39.63 2.68 -11.97
#